data_37712b51e167fa039b028a318a0f5f17
#
_entry.id   37712b51e167fa039b028a318a0f5f17
#
_cell.length_a   1.000
_cell.length_b   1.000
_cell.length_c   1.000
_cell.angle_alpha   90.00
_cell.angle_beta   90.00
_cell.angle_gamma   90.00
#
_symmetry.space_group_name_H-M   'P 1'
#
loop_
_entity.id
_entity.type
_entity.pdbx_description
1 polymer ?
#
loop_
_entity_poly.entity_id
_entity_poly.type
_entity_poly.pdbx_seq_one_letter_code
_entity_poly.pdbx_strand_id
1 'polypeptide(L)'
;MKLFSLVLVLLLALPWASATELAPPVATTTQANAAFVINILAPDDIKELLTRHLELQRYRELTDLSDDELVRLMRQADQDARKLIGTLGYFSPIITMAHQPADASTPWPVVNITVTPGEATRIKQVSIQFTGAIATDAAAANQREQIQANWSLRAGNRFTQNGWDAAKQQALRQLTTQRFPTGRISASLADIDPETMQAHLQITLDSGAAYRMGALVVDGLQRYDTALVQRLARLSPGTDYSQADLVAAQQRLSDSGYFDSAFVTLDTSATPEAAPVLVNLREARLQKLVLGVGASTDSGPRLSVEHTHHKVPGIGWRAVSKLLLQRDNRAIGSELTSPPDSDNWRWAVSGLLQNQLLGTRDVTSQQLRGGRKQSNQRIDRNLYLQYDRAESVDTDTTQPVIAQSLSANYAFAVRYYDTLPFPSSGWGWGAEVGGGTTLGSAPQAFTRLLTRWQGFLGLDHGGSTQASASRLAMRASAGAIIAKDGISLPSTQLFLAGGDNSVRGYGLNDIGVTLSDGTITAGRYLATGSVEWQRPIRFNGNLSDWESTVFVDAGAVANKPSELKPKVGVGIGARWKSPVGPLQIDLAYGVDVQRFRLHMNLGFTF
;
A
#
# COMPACT_ATOMS: atom_id res chain seq x y z
N MET A 1 -30.67 -28.12 6.61
CA MET A 1 -31.41 -27.24 5.71
C MET A 1 -32.38 -26.26 6.43
N LYS A 2 -32.24 -25.98 7.70
CA LYS A 2 -33.09 -25.02 8.48
C LYS A 2 -32.32 -23.96 9.28
N LEU A 3 -30.96 -23.93 9.21
CA LEU A 3 -30.15 -22.89 9.90
C LEU A 3 -29.69 -21.76 8.96
N PHE A 4 -29.79 -21.93 7.66
CA PHE A 4 -29.34 -20.92 6.68
C PHE A 4 -30.40 -19.83 6.39
N SER A 5 -31.65 -20.03 6.74
CA SER A 5 -32.70 -19.03 6.57
C SER A 5 -32.74 -17.96 7.68
N LEU A 6 -32.02 -18.16 8.78
CA LEU A 6 -32.07 -17.24 9.93
C LEU A 6 -31.03 -16.11 9.85
N VAL A 7 -29.95 -16.28 9.08
CA VAL A 7 -28.90 -15.26 8.93
C VAL A 7 -29.24 -14.25 7.83
N LEU A 8 -30.01 -14.66 6.83
CA LEU A 8 -30.43 -13.76 5.75
C LEU A 8 -31.64 -12.86 6.13
N VAL A 9 -32.44 -13.26 7.12
CA VAL A 9 -33.61 -12.51 7.61
C VAL A 9 -33.23 -11.43 8.62
N LEU A 10 -32.05 -11.53 9.28
CA LEU A 10 -31.60 -10.51 10.24
C LEU A 10 -30.99 -9.24 9.56
N LEU A 11 -30.71 -9.29 8.27
CA LEU A 11 -30.21 -8.12 7.49
C LEU A 11 -31.31 -7.37 6.74
N LEU A 12 -32.56 -7.85 6.75
CA LEU A 12 -33.71 -7.23 6.05
C LEU A 12 -34.80 -6.70 6.98
N ALA A 13 -34.64 -6.77 8.30
CA ALA A 13 -35.62 -6.27 9.27
C ALA A 13 -35.12 -5.02 10.02
N LEU A 14 -34.63 -4.04 9.31
CA LEU A 14 -34.60 -2.66 9.81
C LEU A 14 -35.93 -2.02 9.39
N PRO A 15 -36.76 -1.52 10.34
CA PRO A 15 -37.97 -0.81 9.98
C PRO A 15 -37.58 0.45 9.21
N TRP A 16 -38.15 0.64 8.04
CA TRP A 16 -38.21 1.94 7.40
C TRP A 16 -38.98 2.88 8.34
N ALA A 17 -38.27 3.60 9.20
CA ALA A 17 -38.79 4.77 9.82
C ALA A 17 -39.02 5.77 8.68
N SER A 18 -40.30 6.06 8.42
CA SER A 18 -40.71 7.18 7.57
C SER A 18 -40.01 8.42 8.10
N ALA A 19 -38.97 8.88 7.38
CA ALA A 19 -38.40 10.18 7.61
C ALA A 19 -39.50 11.19 7.28
N THR A 20 -40.21 11.65 8.29
CA THR A 20 -40.88 12.95 8.24
C THR A 20 -39.78 13.94 7.90
N GLU A 21 -39.95 14.61 6.77
CA GLU A 21 -39.12 15.70 6.29
C GLU A 21 -39.13 16.81 7.35
N LEU A 22 -38.24 16.68 8.33
CA LEU A 22 -37.87 17.79 9.19
C LEU A 22 -37.08 18.74 8.27
N ALA A 23 -37.67 19.91 8.03
CA ALA A 23 -36.98 21.05 7.46
C ALA A 23 -35.56 21.12 8.05
N PRO A 24 -34.53 21.44 7.21
CA PRO A 24 -33.18 21.54 7.72
C PRO A 24 -33.22 22.46 8.95
N PRO A 25 -32.61 22.08 10.07
CA PRO A 25 -32.49 23.02 11.16
C PRO A 25 -31.76 24.22 10.55
N VAL A 26 -32.47 25.34 10.45
CA VAL A 26 -31.84 26.64 10.37
C VAL A 26 -30.72 26.54 11.42
N ALA A 27 -29.47 26.58 10.98
CA ALA A 27 -28.35 26.69 11.88
C ALA A 27 -28.55 27.97 12.68
N THR A 28 -29.34 27.87 13.73
CA THR A 28 -29.24 28.76 14.86
C THR A 28 -27.86 28.45 15.40
N THR A 29 -26.87 29.17 14.88
CA THR A 29 -25.64 29.44 15.62
C THR A 29 -26.15 29.85 16.99
N THR A 30 -26.01 28.95 17.96
CA THR A 30 -26.10 29.28 19.36
C THR A 30 -25.00 30.34 19.55
N GLN A 31 -25.36 31.61 19.41
CA GLN A 31 -24.58 32.72 19.94
C GLN A 31 -24.68 32.55 21.45
N ALA A 32 -23.85 31.66 21.99
CA ALA A 32 -23.50 31.69 23.39
C ALA A 32 -23.07 33.14 23.68
N ASN A 33 -23.51 33.69 24.81
CA ASN A 33 -23.24 35.02 25.34
C ASN A 33 -21.84 35.53 24.98
N ALA A 34 -21.68 36.10 23.80
CA ALA A 34 -20.41 36.69 23.41
C ALA A 34 -20.37 38.12 23.95
N ALA A 35 -19.28 38.47 24.66
CA ALA A 35 -19.08 39.82 25.18
C ALA A 35 -18.99 40.85 24.03
N PHE A 36 -18.49 40.43 22.87
CA PHE A 36 -18.37 41.28 21.66
C PHE A 36 -18.23 40.41 20.42
N VAL A 37 -18.45 40.98 19.25
CA VAL A 37 -18.29 40.33 17.94
C VAL A 37 -17.04 40.88 17.25
N ILE A 38 -16.27 40.02 16.61
CA ILE A 38 -15.11 40.43 15.80
C ILE A 38 -15.47 40.23 14.33
N ASN A 39 -15.38 41.30 13.58
CA ASN A 39 -15.54 41.32 12.13
C ASN A 39 -14.18 41.62 11.46
N ILE A 40 -13.67 40.66 10.67
CA ILE A 40 -12.36 40.76 10.02
C ILE A 40 -12.57 40.95 8.52
N LEU A 41 -12.13 42.11 8.02
CA LEU A 41 -12.06 42.45 6.62
C LEU A 41 -10.60 42.39 6.15
N ALA A 42 -10.24 41.28 5.50
CA ALA A 42 -8.89 40.98 5.04
C ALA A 42 -8.94 39.96 3.90
N PRO A 43 -7.86 39.77 3.11
CA PRO A 43 -7.71 38.63 2.22
C PRO A 43 -7.93 37.30 2.93
N ASP A 44 -8.40 36.28 2.20
CA ASP A 44 -8.89 35.02 2.80
C ASP A 44 -7.84 34.32 3.69
N ASP A 45 -6.59 34.26 3.26
CA ASP A 45 -5.48 33.66 4.02
C ASP A 45 -5.21 34.37 5.36
N ILE A 46 -5.27 35.70 5.37
CA ILE A 46 -5.11 36.52 6.57
C ILE A 46 -6.34 36.44 7.46
N LYS A 47 -7.53 36.50 6.86
CA LYS A 47 -8.79 36.38 7.59
C LYS A 47 -8.88 35.05 8.33
N GLU A 48 -8.54 33.93 7.65
CA GLU A 48 -8.53 32.61 8.27
C GLU A 48 -7.50 32.54 9.43
N LEU A 49 -6.29 33.06 9.21
CA LEU A 49 -5.23 33.11 10.23
C LEU A 49 -5.67 33.89 11.47
N LEU A 50 -6.19 35.11 11.30
CA LEU A 50 -6.64 35.94 12.41
C LEU A 50 -7.88 35.39 13.12
N THR A 51 -8.82 34.81 12.37
CA THR A 51 -10.01 34.18 12.96
C THR A 51 -9.61 33.01 13.85
N ARG A 52 -8.56 32.27 13.49
CA ARG A 52 -8.14 31.06 14.21
C ARG A 52 -7.17 31.36 15.36
N HIS A 53 -6.30 32.34 15.21
CA HIS A 53 -5.13 32.51 16.08
C HIS A 53 -5.02 33.86 16.79
N LEU A 54 -5.84 34.88 16.45
CA LEU A 54 -5.80 36.18 17.12
C LEU A 54 -6.18 36.01 18.59
N GLU A 55 -5.33 36.45 19.51
CA GLU A 55 -5.56 36.26 20.94
C GLU A 55 -6.89 36.91 21.41
N LEU A 56 -7.30 38.00 20.79
CA LEU A 56 -8.57 38.69 21.09
C LEU A 56 -9.78 37.73 20.95
N GLN A 57 -9.72 36.68 20.13
CA GLN A 57 -10.80 35.70 19.98
C GLN A 57 -11.12 34.94 21.26
N ARG A 58 -10.13 34.77 22.16
CA ARG A 58 -10.29 34.07 23.44
C ARG A 58 -11.12 34.84 24.46
N TYR A 59 -11.17 36.17 24.31
CA TYR A 59 -11.89 37.05 25.23
C TYR A 59 -13.35 37.25 24.85
N ARG A 60 -13.83 36.70 23.75
CA ARG A 60 -15.22 36.84 23.26
C ARG A 60 -16.28 36.27 24.22
N GLU A 61 -15.87 35.32 25.06
CA GLU A 61 -16.79 34.65 26.01
C GLU A 61 -16.80 35.29 27.40
N LEU A 62 -15.98 36.33 27.64
CA LEU A 62 -15.92 37.03 28.92
C LEU A 62 -16.99 38.11 29.03
N THR A 63 -18.09 37.81 29.72
CA THR A 63 -19.31 38.67 29.80
C THR A 63 -19.17 39.86 30.71
N ASP A 64 -18.09 39.97 31.50
CA ASP A 64 -17.79 41.05 32.47
C ASP A 64 -16.75 42.06 31.94
N LEU A 65 -16.48 42.08 30.65
CA LEU A 65 -15.47 42.91 30.02
C LEU A 65 -15.99 44.38 29.93
N SER A 66 -15.27 45.33 30.49
CA SER A 66 -15.55 46.76 30.37
C SER A 66 -15.07 47.31 29.03
N ASP A 67 -15.69 48.42 28.54
CA ASP A 67 -15.29 49.08 27.28
C ASP A 67 -13.79 49.52 27.33
N ASP A 68 -13.31 50.05 28.47
CA ASP A 68 -11.90 50.44 28.62
C ASP A 68 -10.95 49.23 28.50
N GLU A 69 -11.34 48.11 29.06
CA GLU A 69 -10.58 46.85 28.96
C GLU A 69 -10.57 46.34 27.53
N LEU A 70 -11.71 46.39 26.81
CA LEU A 70 -11.77 46.00 25.41
C LEU A 70 -10.88 46.88 24.54
N VAL A 71 -10.83 48.20 24.76
CA VAL A 71 -9.94 49.11 24.04
C VAL A 71 -8.46 48.76 24.32
N ARG A 72 -8.13 48.35 25.56
CA ARG A 72 -6.79 47.88 25.91
C ARG A 72 -6.42 46.58 25.17
N LEU A 73 -7.34 45.63 25.17
CA LEU A 73 -7.17 44.35 24.43
C LEU A 73 -7.03 44.57 22.93
N MET A 74 -7.74 45.53 22.34
CA MET A 74 -7.61 45.87 20.92
C MET A 74 -6.21 46.41 20.58
N ARG A 75 -5.58 47.20 21.44
CA ARG A 75 -4.19 47.67 21.21
C ARG A 75 -3.19 46.52 21.25
N GLN A 76 -3.40 45.55 22.15
CA GLN A 76 -2.59 44.32 22.20
C GLN A 76 -2.85 43.45 20.97
N ALA A 77 -4.12 43.34 20.53
CA ALA A 77 -4.52 42.60 19.34
C ALA A 77 -3.91 43.19 18.05
N ASP A 78 -3.68 44.50 17.94
CA ASP A 78 -2.97 45.08 16.80
C ASP A 78 -1.54 44.54 16.69
N GLN A 79 -0.81 44.49 17.82
CA GLN A 79 0.55 43.96 17.84
C GLN A 79 0.58 42.46 17.56
N ASP A 80 -0.38 41.69 18.06
CA ASP A 80 -0.51 40.28 17.83
C ASP A 80 -0.88 40.01 16.36
N ALA A 81 -1.83 40.75 15.80
CA ALA A 81 -2.19 40.67 14.37
C ALA A 81 -1.00 40.94 13.47
N ARG A 82 -0.17 41.94 13.74
CA ARG A 82 1.05 42.24 12.97
C ARG A 82 2.02 41.07 12.98
N LYS A 83 2.24 40.44 14.18
CA LYS A 83 3.11 39.26 14.30
C LYS A 83 2.55 38.09 13.49
N LEU A 84 1.26 37.81 13.61
CA LEU A 84 0.60 36.74 12.85
C LEU A 84 0.69 36.97 11.34
N ILE A 85 0.39 38.17 10.86
CA ILE A 85 0.44 38.54 9.44
C ILE A 85 1.89 38.48 8.92
N GLY A 86 2.88 38.84 9.77
CA GLY A 86 4.31 38.67 9.47
C GLY A 86 4.69 37.22 9.16
N THR A 87 4.04 36.22 9.79
CA THR A 87 4.30 34.81 9.47
C THR A 87 3.93 34.44 8.03
N LEU A 88 3.04 35.19 7.41
CA LEU A 88 2.66 35.09 5.99
C LEU A 88 3.57 35.92 5.08
N GLY A 89 4.55 36.65 5.63
CA GLY A 89 5.50 37.47 4.87
C GLY A 89 5.07 38.90 4.60
N TYR A 90 4.09 39.42 5.30
CA TYR A 90 3.69 40.82 5.25
C TYR A 90 4.13 41.54 6.51
N PHE A 91 5.21 42.31 6.43
CA PHE A 91 5.84 42.93 7.61
C PHE A 91 5.48 44.42 7.80
N SER A 92 4.80 45.03 6.81
CA SER A 92 4.32 46.41 6.87
C SER A 92 2.80 46.51 6.58
N PRO A 93 1.95 45.70 7.26
CA PRO A 93 0.51 45.76 7.04
C PRO A 93 -0.06 47.04 7.66
N ILE A 94 -1.07 47.62 6.99
CA ILE A 94 -1.90 48.67 7.58
C ILE A 94 -3.08 47.97 8.24
N ILE A 95 -3.18 48.08 9.57
CA ILE A 95 -4.26 47.51 10.37
C ILE A 95 -5.05 48.63 11.00
N THR A 96 -6.34 48.65 10.79
CA THR A 96 -7.28 49.56 11.44
C THR A 96 -8.24 48.76 12.31
N MET A 97 -8.32 49.09 13.58
CA MET A 97 -9.26 48.50 14.50
C MET A 97 -10.25 49.55 14.99
N ALA A 98 -11.53 49.34 14.76
CA ALA A 98 -12.58 50.25 15.19
C ALA A 98 -13.53 49.52 16.18
N HIS A 99 -13.83 50.16 17.30
CA HIS A 99 -14.82 49.71 18.26
C HIS A 99 -16.12 50.42 17.96
N GLN A 100 -17.16 49.63 17.80
CA GLN A 100 -18.55 50.11 17.67
C GLN A 100 -19.32 49.64 18.91
N PRO A 101 -19.77 50.59 19.79
CA PRO A 101 -20.58 50.22 20.94
C PRO A 101 -21.88 49.52 20.55
N ALA A 102 -22.45 48.74 21.47
CA ALA A 102 -23.75 48.14 21.28
C ALA A 102 -24.84 49.22 21.06
N ASP A 103 -25.72 48.99 20.09
CA ASP A 103 -26.88 49.86 19.81
C ASP A 103 -28.16 49.01 19.63
N ALA A 104 -29.30 49.68 19.33
CA ALA A 104 -30.57 49.00 19.18
C ALA A 104 -30.60 47.98 18.02
N SER A 105 -29.69 48.10 17.04
CA SER A 105 -29.58 47.21 15.88
C SER A 105 -28.55 46.11 16.09
N THR A 106 -27.53 46.37 16.90
CA THR A 106 -26.43 45.44 17.25
C THR A 106 -26.30 45.34 18.77
N PRO A 107 -26.90 44.32 19.40
CA PRO A 107 -26.98 44.22 20.87
C PRO A 107 -25.65 43.93 21.55
N TRP A 108 -24.57 43.68 20.77
CA TRP A 108 -23.22 43.41 21.23
C TRP A 108 -22.26 44.44 20.65
N PRO A 109 -21.22 44.86 21.39
CA PRO A 109 -20.12 45.65 20.84
C PRO A 109 -19.46 44.91 19.66
N VAL A 110 -19.10 45.63 18.61
CA VAL A 110 -18.43 45.08 17.43
C VAL A 110 -17.04 45.63 17.29
N VAL A 111 -16.05 44.75 17.19
CA VAL A 111 -14.68 45.10 16.85
C VAL A 111 -14.47 44.82 15.37
N ASN A 112 -14.35 45.86 14.57
CA ASN A 112 -14.04 45.78 13.15
C ASN A 112 -12.53 45.86 12.95
N ILE A 113 -11.94 44.82 12.37
CA ILE A 113 -10.51 44.73 12.06
C ILE A 113 -10.37 44.75 10.54
N THR A 114 -9.83 45.83 10.00
CA THR A 114 -9.55 45.95 8.57
C THR A 114 -8.04 45.82 8.34
N VAL A 115 -7.64 44.90 7.47
CA VAL A 115 -6.23 44.65 7.16
C VAL A 115 -5.96 44.86 5.68
N THR A 116 -5.04 45.79 5.38
CA THR A 116 -4.44 45.94 4.05
C THR A 116 -3.00 45.42 4.17
N PRO A 117 -2.67 44.24 3.61
CA PRO A 117 -1.39 43.57 3.86
C PRO A 117 -0.17 44.28 3.29
N GLY A 118 -0.34 45.10 2.23
CA GLY A 118 0.78 45.67 1.50
C GLY A 118 1.46 44.65 0.58
N GLU A 119 2.70 44.96 0.20
CA GLU A 119 3.52 44.04 -0.61
C GLU A 119 4.13 42.92 0.26
N ALA A 120 4.14 41.70 -0.29
CA ALA A 120 4.75 40.56 0.38
C ALA A 120 6.29 40.62 0.26
N THR A 121 6.97 40.39 1.36
CA THR A 121 8.43 40.31 1.40
C THR A 121 8.93 39.13 0.55
N ARG A 122 9.92 39.39 -0.30
CA ARG A 122 10.54 38.40 -1.18
C ARG A 122 11.97 38.11 -0.75
N ILE A 123 12.35 36.85 -0.93
CA ILE A 123 13.72 36.41 -0.66
C ILE A 123 14.65 36.98 -1.72
N LYS A 124 15.64 37.76 -1.30
CA LYS A 124 16.68 38.32 -2.17
C LYS A 124 17.87 37.36 -2.28
N GLN A 125 18.31 36.81 -1.17
CA GLN A 125 19.50 35.98 -1.09
C GLN A 125 19.33 34.87 -0.08
N VAL A 126 19.91 33.69 -0.40
CA VAL A 126 20.03 32.54 0.50
C VAL A 126 21.49 32.18 0.64
N SER A 127 22.00 32.09 1.86
CA SER A 127 23.35 31.65 2.19
C SER A 127 23.26 30.36 3.03
N ILE A 128 23.74 29.24 2.47
CA ILE A 128 23.83 27.96 3.18
C ILE A 128 25.31 27.69 3.44
N GLN A 129 25.68 27.70 4.71
CA GLN A 129 27.03 27.44 5.17
C GLN A 129 27.12 26.05 5.79
N PHE A 130 28.27 25.40 5.63
CA PHE A 130 28.56 24.09 6.19
C PHE A 130 29.73 24.18 7.16
N THR A 131 29.58 23.53 8.31
CA THR A 131 30.64 23.34 9.32
C THR A 131 30.72 21.88 9.74
N GLY A 132 31.79 21.51 10.43
CA GLY A 132 32.06 20.10 10.76
C GLY A 132 32.67 19.33 9.60
N ALA A 133 32.64 18.01 9.64
CA ALA A 133 33.27 17.15 8.65
C ALA A 133 32.77 17.36 7.22
N ILE A 134 31.50 17.68 7.05
CA ILE A 134 30.91 17.94 5.70
C ILE A 134 31.60 19.08 4.96
N ALA A 135 32.14 20.07 5.68
CA ALA A 135 32.76 21.23 5.04
C ALA A 135 34.02 20.90 4.26
N THR A 136 34.82 19.97 4.75
CA THR A 136 36.15 19.63 4.22
C THR A 136 36.22 18.27 3.52
N ASP A 137 35.25 17.36 3.79
CA ASP A 137 35.26 16.02 3.22
C ASP A 137 34.90 16.06 1.70
N ALA A 138 35.84 15.66 0.87
CA ALA A 138 35.63 15.58 -0.58
C ALA A 138 34.51 14.59 -0.96
N ALA A 139 34.35 13.49 -0.21
CA ALA A 139 33.29 12.52 -0.46
C ALA A 139 31.88 13.04 -0.12
N ALA A 140 31.78 14.14 0.63
CA ALA A 140 30.52 14.81 0.91
C ALA A 140 30.16 15.94 -0.10
N ALA A 141 30.96 16.15 -1.14
CA ALA A 141 30.75 17.22 -2.11
C ALA A 141 29.36 17.12 -2.75
N ASN A 142 28.99 15.93 -3.23
CA ASN A 142 27.68 15.69 -3.83
C ASN A 142 26.52 15.94 -2.84
N GLN A 143 26.69 15.58 -1.57
CA GLN A 143 25.66 15.85 -0.55
C GLN A 143 25.48 17.36 -0.30
N ARG A 144 26.58 18.16 -0.26
CA ARG A 144 26.50 19.61 -0.17
C ARG A 144 25.75 20.21 -1.35
N GLU A 145 26.11 19.79 -2.58
CA GLU A 145 25.45 20.26 -3.81
C GLU A 145 23.95 19.91 -3.82
N GLN A 146 23.59 18.69 -3.40
CA GLN A 146 22.20 18.27 -3.31
C GLN A 146 21.40 19.09 -2.28
N ILE A 147 21.98 19.38 -1.10
CA ILE A 147 21.32 20.22 -0.08
C ILE A 147 21.07 21.63 -0.65
N GLN A 148 22.04 22.21 -1.34
CA GLN A 148 21.91 23.54 -1.95
C GLN A 148 20.91 23.54 -3.11
N ALA A 149 20.98 22.55 -4.01
CA ALA A 149 20.10 22.44 -5.18
C ALA A 149 18.63 22.20 -4.79
N ASN A 150 18.41 21.41 -3.74
CA ASN A 150 17.07 21.03 -3.26
C ASN A 150 16.48 22.05 -2.28
N TRP A 151 17.17 23.15 -1.99
CA TRP A 151 16.63 24.18 -1.11
C TRP A 151 15.34 24.76 -1.69
N SER A 152 14.24 24.67 -0.93
CA SER A 152 12.89 25.00 -1.41
C SER A 152 12.60 26.50 -1.49
N LEU A 153 13.21 27.31 -0.61
CA LEU A 153 13.02 28.76 -0.56
C LEU A 153 14.05 29.49 -1.43
N ARG A 154 13.79 29.60 -2.71
CA ARG A 154 14.71 30.26 -3.67
C ARG A 154 14.55 31.78 -3.68
N ALA A 155 15.57 32.48 -4.16
CA ALA A 155 15.48 33.91 -4.44
C ALA A 155 14.28 34.21 -5.36
N GLY A 156 13.56 35.31 -5.06
CA GLY A 156 12.31 35.70 -5.72
C GLY A 156 11.03 35.11 -5.11
N ASN A 157 11.12 34.02 -4.35
CA ASN A 157 9.95 33.46 -3.67
C ASN A 157 9.48 34.39 -2.53
N ARG A 158 8.17 34.37 -2.26
CA ARG A 158 7.61 35.02 -1.06
C ARG A 158 8.16 34.34 0.20
N PHE A 159 8.60 35.15 1.16
CA PHE A 159 8.96 34.65 2.47
C PHE A 159 7.70 34.29 3.27
N THR A 160 7.71 33.13 3.92
CA THR A 160 6.74 32.76 4.96
C THR A 160 7.44 31.98 6.07
N GLN A 161 6.97 32.11 7.29
CA GLN A 161 7.56 31.39 8.43
C GLN A 161 7.49 29.86 8.23
N ASN A 162 6.33 29.36 7.76
CA ASN A 162 6.16 27.92 7.48
C ASN A 162 7.14 27.46 6.38
N GLY A 163 7.32 28.26 5.32
CA GLY A 163 8.27 27.94 4.26
C GLY A 163 9.72 27.90 4.79
N TRP A 164 10.08 28.87 5.64
CA TRP A 164 11.39 28.92 6.28
C TRP A 164 11.66 27.70 7.17
N ASP A 165 10.68 27.32 8.02
CA ASP A 165 10.80 26.16 8.88
C ASP A 165 10.84 24.84 8.07
N ALA A 166 10.03 24.73 7.01
CA ALA A 166 10.05 23.58 6.13
C ALA A 166 11.39 23.43 5.39
N ALA A 167 11.96 24.54 4.88
CA ALA A 167 13.26 24.53 4.21
C ALA A 167 14.40 24.12 5.16
N LYS A 168 14.41 24.65 6.39
CA LYS A 168 15.37 24.27 7.43
C LYS A 168 15.28 22.78 7.75
N GLN A 169 14.07 22.28 7.98
CA GLN A 169 13.83 20.85 8.27
C GLN A 169 14.22 19.95 7.09
N GLN A 170 13.97 20.37 5.87
CA GLN A 170 14.40 19.64 4.68
C GLN A 170 15.92 19.55 4.59
N ALA A 171 16.64 20.65 4.77
CA ALA A 171 18.09 20.67 4.74
C ALA A 171 18.70 19.81 5.87
N LEU A 172 18.13 19.89 7.08
CA LEU A 172 18.55 19.06 8.21
C LEU A 172 18.33 17.56 7.92
N ARG A 173 17.18 17.17 7.39
CA ARG A 173 16.94 15.78 6.99
C ARG A 173 17.95 15.31 5.94
N GLN A 174 18.24 16.13 4.92
CA GLN A 174 19.24 15.79 3.89
C GLN A 174 20.66 15.67 4.47
N LEU A 175 21.00 16.48 5.47
CA LEU A 175 22.27 16.38 6.17
C LEU A 175 22.36 15.08 6.95
N THR A 176 21.31 14.70 7.71
CA THR A 176 21.35 13.60 8.68
C THR A 176 21.04 12.22 8.09
N THR A 177 20.58 12.13 6.83
CA THR A 177 20.24 10.84 6.21
C THR A 177 21.44 10.01 5.78
N GLN A 178 22.60 10.64 5.59
CA GLN A 178 23.83 9.97 5.15
C GLN A 178 25.04 10.55 5.88
N ARG A 179 25.96 9.71 6.32
CA ARG A 179 27.25 10.02 6.92
C ARG A 179 27.22 10.83 8.24
N PHE A 180 26.24 11.71 8.44
CA PHE A 180 26.23 12.69 9.52
C PHE A 180 24.98 12.59 10.42
N PRO A 181 24.76 11.47 11.14
CA PRO A 181 23.54 11.28 11.95
C PRO A 181 23.35 12.29 13.07
N THR A 182 24.44 12.93 13.53
CA THR A 182 24.44 13.94 14.58
C THR A 182 24.38 15.38 14.07
N GLY A 183 24.17 15.54 12.75
CA GLY A 183 24.05 16.85 12.11
C GLY A 183 22.93 17.70 12.70
N ARG A 184 23.17 19.00 12.78
CA ARG A 184 22.25 19.98 13.36
C ARG A 184 22.32 21.31 12.64
N ILE A 185 21.32 22.14 12.86
CA ILE A 185 21.37 23.56 12.50
C ILE A 185 22.05 24.29 13.65
N SER A 186 23.26 24.80 13.41
CA SER A 186 24.02 25.54 14.43
C SER A 186 23.63 27.03 14.48
N ALA A 187 23.20 27.60 13.35
CA ALA A 187 22.68 28.95 13.28
C ALA A 187 21.65 29.08 12.17
N SER A 188 20.63 29.91 12.37
CA SER A 188 19.69 30.28 11.32
C SER A 188 19.18 31.69 11.56
N LEU A 189 19.18 32.52 10.51
CA LEU A 189 18.74 33.90 10.55
C LEU A 189 17.90 34.19 9.29
N ALA A 190 16.73 34.78 9.48
CA ALA A 190 15.98 35.44 8.44
C ALA A 190 16.00 36.93 8.75
N ASP A 191 16.86 37.66 8.06
CA ASP A 191 16.96 39.11 8.16
C ASP A 191 16.00 39.73 7.17
N ILE A 192 15.03 40.46 7.70
CA ILE A 192 13.92 41.01 6.94
C ILE A 192 13.97 42.52 6.99
N ASP A 193 14.06 43.15 5.82
CA ASP A 193 13.96 44.59 5.67
C ASP A 193 12.52 44.96 5.27
N PRO A 194 11.74 45.54 6.21
CA PRO A 194 10.36 45.94 5.92
C PRO A 194 10.22 47.15 4.97
N GLU A 195 11.28 47.94 4.78
CA GLU A 195 11.26 49.12 3.87
C GLU A 195 11.43 48.71 2.41
N THR A 196 12.37 47.78 2.16
CA THR A 196 12.64 47.28 0.80
C THR A 196 11.85 46.03 0.45
N MET A 197 11.07 45.47 1.40
CA MET A 197 10.33 44.21 1.25
C MET A 197 11.21 43.03 0.84
N GLN A 198 12.44 42.95 1.37
CA GLN A 198 13.43 41.95 1.06
C GLN A 198 13.82 41.13 2.27
N ALA A 199 14.07 39.83 2.06
CA ALA A 199 14.56 38.92 3.08
C ALA A 199 15.91 38.32 2.66
N HIS A 200 16.86 38.33 3.60
CA HIS A 200 18.16 37.65 3.48
C HIS A 200 18.15 36.45 4.42
N LEU A 201 18.27 35.26 3.86
CA LEU A 201 18.22 34.02 4.61
C LEU A 201 19.63 33.45 4.80
N GLN A 202 19.99 33.12 6.02
CA GLN A 202 21.25 32.48 6.36
C GLN A 202 20.98 31.24 7.20
N ILE A 203 21.62 30.12 6.85
CA ILE A 203 21.58 28.90 7.64
C ILE A 203 22.98 28.30 7.69
N THR A 204 23.39 27.86 8.87
CA THR A 204 24.63 27.10 9.07
C THR A 204 24.28 25.69 9.53
N LEU A 205 24.71 24.71 8.73
CA LEU A 205 24.55 23.31 8.95
C LEU A 205 25.85 22.72 9.50
N ASP A 206 25.83 22.29 10.76
CA ASP A 206 26.96 21.62 11.41
C ASP A 206 26.75 20.11 11.32
N SER A 207 27.61 19.41 10.59
CA SER A 207 27.48 17.96 10.43
C SER A 207 27.99 17.16 11.64
N GLY A 208 28.82 17.75 12.50
CA GLY A 208 29.62 16.95 13.41
C GLY A 208 30.60 16.03 12.66
N ALA A 209 30.89 14.87 13.23
CA ALA A 209 31.75 13.85 12.64
C ALA A 209 31.02 13.01 11.57
N ALA A 210 31.79 12.43 10.66
CA ALA A 210 31.28 11.41 9.73
C ALA A 210 31.27 10.04 10.40
N TYR A 211 30.14 9.34 10.35
CA TYR A 211 29.95 8.04 10.98
C TYR A 211 30.05 6.91 9.97
N ARG A 212 30.67 5.81 10.42
CA ARG A 212 30.66 4.51 9.74
C ARG A 212 29.99 3.46 10.60
N MET A 213 29.23 2.59 9.98
CA MET A 213 28.56 1.49 10.68
C MET A 213 29.59 0.50 11.20
N GLY A 214 29.53 0.19 12.48
CA GLY A 214 30.32 -0.82 13.17
C GLY A 214 29.65 -2.19 13.17
N ALA A 215 30.02 -3.03 14.14
CA ALA A 215 29.40 -4.34 14.34
C ALA A 215 27.94 -4.20 14.81
N LEU A 216 27.12 -5.22 14.47
CA LEU A 216 25.76 -5.32 15.01
C LEU A 216 25.83 -5.79 16.47
N VAL A 217 25.18 -5.04 17.35
CA VAL A 217 24.92 -5.42 18.73
C VAL A 217 23.43 -5.76 18.84
N VAL A 218 23.15 -7.05 19.06
CA VAL A 218 21.78 -7.60 19.00
C VAL A 218 21.30 -7.93 20.40
N ASP A 219 20.13 -7.41 20.74
CA ASP A 219 19.41 -7.71 21.97
C ASP A 219 18.05 -8.34 21.70
N GLY A 220 17.50 -9.09 22.68
CA GLY A 220 16.18 -9.71 22.61
C GLY A 220 16.13 -11.09 21.95
N LEU A 221 17.25 -11.73 21.64
CA LEU A 221 17.31 -13.10 21.12
C LEU A 221 17.18 -14.14 22.23
N GLN A 222 16.34 -15.15 22.02
CA GLN A 222 16.15 -16.30 22.89
C GLN A 222 16.29 -17.64 22.16
N ARG A 223 15.77 -17.72 20.93
CA ARG A 223 15.70 -18.95 20.11
C ARG A 223 16.58 -18.93 18.89
N TYR A 224 16.89 -17.73 18.39
CA TYR A 224 17.67 -17.56 17.18
C TYR A 224 19.08 -17.07 17.51
N ASP A 225 20.01 -17.26 16.58
CA ASP A 225 21.39 -16.82 16.69
C ASP A 225 21.60 -15.45 16.04
N THR A 226 22.67 -14.78 16.44
CA THR A 226 23.07 -13.49 15.86
C THR A 226 23.38 -13.59 14.37
N ALA A 227 23.86 -14.75 13.90
CA ALA A 227 24.18 -14.97 12.49
C ALA A 227 22.91 -14.89 11.61
N LEU A 228 21.75 -15.32 12.09
CA LEU A 228 20.48 -15.12 11.39
C LEU A 228 20.16 -13.64 11.24
N VAL A 229 20.33 -12.86 12.31
CA VAL A 229 20.07 -11.41 12.30
C VAL A 229 20.99 -10.70 11.30
N GLN A 230 22.28 -11.03 11.30
CA GLN A 230 23.27 -10.48 10.36
C GLN A 230 22.89 -10.78 8.90
N ARG A 231 22.52 -12.03 8.59
CA ARG A 231 22.05 -12.41 7.24
C ARG A 231 20.80 -11.67 6.79
N LEU A 232 19.88 -11.43 7.71
CA LEU A 232 18.65 -10.70 7.41
C LEU A 232 18.87 -9.19 7.32
N ALA A 233 19.65 -8.60 8.24
CA ALA A 233 19.91 -7.17 8.28
C ALA A 233 20.73 -6.68 7.08
N ARG A 234 21.71 -7.49 6.61
CA ARG A 234 22.59 -7.16 5.47
C ARG A 234 23.27 -5.80 5.61
N LEU A 235 23.69 -5.47 6.80
CA LEU A 235 24.51 -4.31 7.07
C LEU A 235 25.97 -4.75 7.14
N SER A 236 26.83 -4.09 6.37
CA SER A 236 28.26 -4.40 6.35
C SER A 236 29.03 -3.44 7.25
N PRO A 237 29.76 -3.91 8.25
CA PRO A 237 30.65 -3.06 9.04
C PRO A 237 31.64 -2.32 8.14
N GLY A 238 31.99 -1.07 8.52
CA GLY A 238 32.91 -0.21 7.79
C GLY A 238 32.30 0.61 6.66
N THR A 239 31.02 0.39 6.31
CA THR A 239 30.31 1.24 5.33
C THR A 239 29.87 2.54 5.98
N ASP A 240 29.76 3.60 5.18
CA ASP A 240 29.26 4.89 5.66
C ASP A 240 27.84 4.75 6.22
N TYR A 241 27.53 5.52 7.24
CA TYR A 241 26.17 5.56 7.79
C TYR A 241 25.14 5.97 6.71
N SER A 242 24.04 5.24 6.65
CA SER A 242 22.89 5.50 5.80
C SER A 242 21.62 5.18 6.58
N GLN A 243 20.77 6.18 6.80
CA GLN A 243 19.46 5.98 7.41
C GLN A 243 18.59 5.03 6.57
N ALA A 244 18.68 5.14 5.25
CA ALA A 244 17.94 4.26 4.34
C ALA A 244 18.33 2.79 4.52
N ASP A 245 19.61 2.50 4.75
CA ASP A 245 20.09 1.12 4.96
C ASP A 245 19.63 0.57 6.32
N LEU A 246 19.62 1.40 7.37
CA LEU A 246 19.09 1.00 8.69
C LEU A 246 17.59 0.71 8.61
N VAL A 247 16.81 1.59 7.97
CA VAL A 247 15.37 1.39 7.75
C VAL A 247 15.11 0.14 6.91
N ALA A 248 15.88 -0.07 5.85
CA ALA A 248 15.77 -1.27 5.02
C ALA A 248 16.13 -2.55 5.78
N ALA A 249 17.13 -2.50 6.67
CA ALA A 249 17.49 -3.61 7.56
C ALA A 249 16.35 -3.90 8.55
N GLN A 250 15.80 -2.87 9.18
CA GLN A 250 14.65 -2.99 10.07
C GLN A 250 13.46 -3.63 9.37
N GLN A 251 13.15 -3.17 8.14
CA GLN A 251 12.06 -3.73 7.34
C GLN A 251 12.30 -5.21 7.02
N ARG A 252 13.52 -5.58 6.57
CA ARG A 252 13.87 -6.98 6.29
C ARG A 252 13.72 -7.88 7.52
N LEU A 253 14.12 -7.40 8.70
CA LEU A 253 13.97 -8.12 9.96
C LEU A 253 12.48 -8.30 10.30
N SER A 254 11.67 -7.25 10.19
CA SER A 254 10.23 -7.30 10.45
C SER A 254 9.48 -8.22 9.46
N ASP A 255 9.80 -8.12 8.16
CA ASP A 255 9.14 -8.93 7.11
C ASP A 255 9.61 -10.39 7.11
N SER A 256 10.68 -10.71 7.81
CA SER A 256 11.23 -12.07 7.86
C SER A 256 10.27 -13.09 8.45
N GLY A 257 9.35 -12.62 9.31
CA GLY A 257 8.42 -13.43 10.08
C GLY A 257 9.05 -14.13 11.30
N TYR A 258 10.33 -13.91 11.59
CA TYR A 258 11.00 -14.41 12.79
C TYR A 258 10.80 -13.49 14.00
N PHE A 259 10.53 -12.21 13.75
CA PHE A 259 10.41 -11.16 14.76
C PHE A 259 9.07 -10.44 14.65
N ASP A 260 8.43 -10.19 15.79
CA ASP A 260 7.21 -9.38 15.89
C ASP A 260 7.54 -7.88 15.83
N SER A 261 8.72 -7.49 16.31
CA SER A 261 9.23 -6.13 16.21
C SER A 261 10.74 -6.13 16.07
N ALA A 262 11.23 -5.17 15.30
CA ALA A 262 12.65 -4.91 15.11
C ALA A 262 12.88 -3.39 15.12
N PHE A 263 13.86 -2.92 15.89
CA PHE A 263 14.33 -1.55 15.90
C PHE A 263 15.81 -1.55 15.61
N VAL A 264 16.23 -0.80 14.59
CA VAL A 264 17.61 -0.72 14.15
C VAL A 264 18.07 0.72 14.20
N THR A 265 19.05 1.01 15.04
CA THR A 265 19.57 2.36 15.25
C THR A 265 21.10 2.35 15.29
N LEU A 266 21.72 3.49 14.99
CA LEU A 266 23.15 3.67 15.17
C LEU A 266 23.44 4.21 16.57
N ASP A 267 24.43 3.68 17.26
CA ASP A 267 24.93 4.26 18.52
C ASP A 267 25.80 5.49 18.23
N THR A 268 25.21 6.66 18.28
CA THR A 268 25.92 7.92 18.03
C THR A 268 26.76 8.40 19.23
N SER A 269 26.72 7.70 20.36
CA SER A 269 27.59 7.99 21.52
C SER A 269 28.96 7.31 21.43
N ALA A 270 29.08 6.30 20.55
CA ALA A 270 30.32 5.57 20.30
C ALA A 270 31.24 6.31 19.31
N THR A 271 32.41 5.74 19.08
CA THR A 271 33.39 6.30 18.13
C THR A 271 32.83 6.35 16.71
N PRO A 272 32.91 7.49 16.01
CA PRO A 272 32.31 7.66 14.69
C PRO A 272 32.82 6.70 13.62
N GLU A 273 34.08 6.27 13.69
CA GLU A 273 34.75 5.42 12.70
C GLU A 273 34.19 4.00 12.65
N ALA A 274 33.56 3.52 13.73
CA ALA A 274 32.99 2.18 13.85
C ALA A 274 31.83 2.15 14.85
N ALA A 275 30.85 3.01 14.68
CA ALA A 275 29.73 3.12 15.59
C ALA A 275 28.85 1.86 15.54
N PRO A 276 28.60 1.17 16.68
CA PRO A 276 27.79 -0.01 16.73
C PRO A 276 26.39 0.23 16.19
N VAL A 277 25.85 -0.75 15.46
CA VAL A 277 24.44 -0.75 15.05
C VAL A 277 23.67 -1.56 16.09
N LEU A 278 22.83 -0.89 16.85
CA LEU A 278 21.99 -1.51 17.89
C LEU A 278 20.74 -2.09 17.24
N VAL A 279 20.50 -3.37 17.47
CA VAL A 279 19.36 -4.11 16.92
C VAL A 279 18.56 -4.69 18.08
N ASN A 280 17.45 -4.07 18.43
CA ASN A 280 16.55 -4.55 19.47
C ASN A 280 15.41 -5.33 18.84
N LEU A 281 15.27 -6.61 19.22
CA LEU A 281 14.34 -7.55 18.62
C LEU A 281 13.37 -8.10 19.66
N ARG A 282 12.15 -8.37 19.21
CA ARG A 282 11.23 -9.24 19.90
C ARG A 282 10.89 -10.40 18.97
N GLU A 283 11.25 -11.60 19.38
CA GLU A 283 10.97 -12.80 18.60
C GLU A 283 9.47 -13.08 18.49
N ALA A 284 9.02 -13.46 17.28
CA ALA A 284 7.64 -13.86 17.03
C ALA A 284 7.26 -15.08 17.88
N ARG A 285 6.00 -15.24 18.20
CA ARG A 285 5.52 -16.45 18.90
C ARG A 285 5.90 -17.69 18.10
N LEU A 286 6.32 -18.75 18.81
CA LEU A 286 6.78 -19.98 18.18
C LEU A 286 5.72 -20.58 17.24
N GLN A 287 4.46 -20.48 17.62
CA GLN A 287 3.32 -20.97 16.84
C GLN A 287 2.31 -19.85 16.65
N LYS A 288 1.74 -19.78 15.44
CA LYS A 288 0.68 -18.85 15.07
C LYS A 288 -0.42 -19.63 14.36
N LEU A 289 -1.66 -19.41 14.76
CA LEU A 289 -2.84 -19.94 14.09
C LEU A 289 -3.65 -18.77 13.53
N VAL A 290 -4.01 -18.85 12.24
CA VAL A 290 -4.86 -17.88 11.57
C VAL A 290 -6.08 -18.63 11.03
N LEU A 291 -7.27 -18.14 11.36
CA LEU A 291 -8.54 -18.64 10.86
C LEU A 291 -9.08 -17.65 9.85
N GLY A 292 -9.47 -18.12 8.68
CA GLY A 292 -10.06 -17.29 7.64
C GLY A 292 -11.43 -17.81 7.25
N VAL A 293 -12.38 -16.90 7.10
CA VAL A 293 -13.70 -17.18 6.55
C VAL A 293 -13.94 -16.28 5.34
N GLY A 294 -14.66 -16.78 4.37
CA GLY A 294 -14.97 -16.00 3.17
C GLY A 294 -16.09 -16.65 2.37
N ALA A 295 -16.51 -16.01 1.33
CA ALA A 295 -17.48 -16.55 0.40
C ALA A 295 -17.28 -15.96 -0.99
N SER A 296 -17.50 -16.75 -2.03
CA SER A 296 -17.60 -16.28 -3.41
C SER A 296 -18.76 -16.97 -4.11
N THR A 297 -19.27 -16.35 -5.15
CA THR A 297 -20.32 -16.93 -5.99
C THR A 297 -19.83 -18.15 -6.76
N ASP A 298 -18.53 -18.16 -7.08
CA ASP A 298 -17.89 -19.25 -7.84
C ASP A 298 -17.65 -20.49 -6.96
N SER A 299 -17.02 -20.33 -5.81
CA SER A 299 -16.56 -21.45 -4.96
C SER A 299 -17.40 -21.66 -3.69
N GLY A 300 -18.42 -20.84 -3.46
CA GLY A 300 -19.27 -20.89 -2.27
C GLY A 300 -18.56 -20.42 -0.99
N PRO A 301 -19.05 -20.85 0.17
CA PRO A 301 -18.43 -20.52 1.45
C PRO A 301 -17.03 -21.15 1.55
N ARG A 302 -16.10 -20.41 2.18
CA ARG A 302 -14.71 -20.79 2.39
C ARG A 302 -14.34 -20.72 3.86
N LEU A 303 -13.75 -21.79 4.34
CA LEU A 303 -13.06 -21.86 5.62
C LEU A 303 -11.59 -22.17 5.35
N SER A 304 -10.69 -21.42 5.98
CA SER A 304 -9.26 -21.69 5.92
C SER A 304 -8.63 -21.65 7.31
N VAL A 305 -7.68 -22.54 7.53
CA VAL A 305 -6.87 -22.59 8.74
C VAL A 305 -5.42 -22.59 8.31
N GLU A 306 -4.64 -21.64 8.80
CA GLU A 306 -3.20 -21.60 8.60
C GLU A 306 -2.49 -21.69 9.93
N HIS A 307 -1.65 -22.71 10.08
CA HIS A 307 -0.78 -22.91 11.23
C HIS A 307 0.67 -22.67 10.81
N THR A 308 1.33 -21.73 11.47
CA THR A 308 2.76 -21.46 11.30
C THR A 308 3.51 -21.91 12.55
N HIS A 309 4.53 -22.75 12.37
CA HIS A 309 5.53 -23.07 13.38
C HIS A 309 6.88 -22.48 12.96
N HIS A 310 7.37 -21.45 13.67
CA HIS A 310 8.52 -20.67 13.25
C HIS A 310 9.88 -21.38 13.35
N LYS A 311 9.99 -22.43 14.19
CA LYS A 311 11.23 -23.20 14.35
C LYS A 311 10.88 -24.64 14.74
N VAL A 312 10.69 -25.51 13.75
CA VAL A 312 10.37 -26.93 13.98
C VAL A 312 11.50 -27.61 14.75
N PRO A 313 11.18 -28.33 15.86
CA PRO A 313 12.20 -29.04 16.64
C PRO A 313 13.02 -30.00 15.79
N GLY A 314 14.32 -30.10 16.05
CA GLY A 314 15.25 -30.97 15.34
C GLY A 314 15.74 -30.42 13.99
N ILE A 315 14.86 -29.81 13.18
CA ILE A 315 15.20 -29.31 11.84
C ILE A 315 15.55 -27.81 11.89
N GLY A 316 14.93 -27.03 12.80
CA GLY A 316 15.13 -25.58 12.91
C GLY A 316 14.48 -24.76 11.78
N TRP A 317 13.73 -25.40 10.87
CA TRP A 317 13.04 -24.75 9.76
C TRP A 317 11.68 -24.21 10.16
N ARG A 318 11.17 -23.25 9.39
CA ARG A 318 9.80 -22.77 9.52
C ARG A 318 8.85 -23.70 8.77
N ALA A 319 7.75 -24.09 9.40
CA ALA A 319 6.65 -24.83 8.77
C ALA A 319 5.41 -23.95 8.65
N VAL A 320 4.75 -23.97 7.50
CA VAL A 320 3.44 -23.37 7.28
C VAL A 320 2.52 -24.44 6.74
N SER A 321 1.49 -24.78 7.50
CA SER A 321 0.47 -25.77 7.11
C SER A 321 -0.86 -25.07 6.90
N LYS A 322 -1.54 -25.41 5.79
CA LYS A 322 -2.81 -24.79 5.38
C LYS A 322 -3.86 -25.86 5.15
N LEU A 323 -5.03 -25.62 5.69
CA LEU A 323 -6.27 -26.35 5.37
C LEU A 323 -7.22 -25.38 4.69
N LEU A 324 -7.76 -25.77 3.55
CA LEU A 324 -8.78 -25.04 2.81
C LEU A 324 -9.99 -25.93 2.59
N LEU A 325 -11.16 -25.44 2.96
CA LEU A 325 -12.44 -26.09 2.73
C LEU A 325 -13.37 -25.13 1.98
N GLN A 326 -13.73 -25.51 0.78
CA GLN A 326 -14.72 -24.84 -0.08
C GLN A 326 -15.66 -25.89 -0.63
N ARG A 327 -16.75 -25.47 -1.26
CA ARG A 327 -17.71 -26.39 -1.89
C ARG A 327 -17.03 -27.32 -2.91
N ASP A 328 -16.27 -26.72 -3.83
CA ASP A 328 -15.70 -27.40 -5.02
C ASP A 328 -14.16 -27.50 -4.94
N ASN A 329 -13.56 -27.23 -3.76
CA ASN A 329 -12.12 -27.30 -3.56
C ASN A 329 -11.80 -27.58 -2.10
N ARG A 330 -11.12 -28.67 -1.82
CA ARG A 330 -10.62 -29.07 -0.50
C ARG A 330 -9.14 -29.34 -0.61
N ALA A 331 -8.34 -28.67 0.20
CA ALA A 331 -6.89 -28.81 0.12
C ALA A 331 -6.26 -28.81 1.52
N ILE A 332 -5.24 -29.65 1.68
CA ILE A 332 -4.33 -29.61 2.81
C ILE A 332 -2.89 -29.61 2.27
N GLY A 333 -2.09 -28.69 2.75
CA GLY A 333 -0.70 -28.60 2.34
C GLY A 333 0.19 -28.10 3.45
N SER A 334 1.48 -28.43 3.35
CA SER A 334 2.50 -27.92 4.26
C SER A 334 3.76 -27.57 3.47
N GLU A 335 4.39 -26.47 3.87
CA GLU A 335 5.69 -26.03 3.36
C GLU A 335 6.68 -25.87 4.51
N LEU A 336 7.84 -26.52 4.37
CA LEU A 336 9.01 -26.34 5.22
C LEU A 336 10.00 -25.41 4.51
N THR A 337 10.46 -24.37 5.22
CA THR A 337 11.40 -23.38 4.66
C THR A 337 12.59 -23.21 5.59
N SER A 338 13.82 -23.33 5.05
CA SER A 338 15.04 -23.09 5.81
C SER A 338 15.22 -21.61 6.19
N PRO A 339 16.04 -21.29 7.19
CA PRO A 339 16.60 -19.94 7.33
C PRO A 339 17.29 -19.50 6.04
N PRO A 340 17.39 -18.19 5.77
CA PRO A 340 18.08 -17.68 4.58
C PRO A 340 19.58 -17.88 4.67
N ASP A 341 20.23 -18.10 3.52
CA ASP A 341 21.68 -17.98 3.39
C ASP A 341 22.13 -16.50 3.22
N SER A 342 23.41 -16.25 2.92
CA SER A 342 23.99 -14.92 2.71
C SER A 342 23.30 -14.13 1.59
N ASP A 343 22.86 -14.82 0.55
CA ASP A 343 22.21 -14.24 -0.63
C ASP A 343 20.68 -14.23 -0.54
N ASN A 344 20.13 -14.57 0.65
CA ASN A 344 18.70 -14.69 0.92
C ASN A 344 17.98 -15.85 0.20
N TRP A 345 18.73 -16.82 -0.29
CA TRP A 345 18.13 -18.05 -0.74
C TRP A 345 17.74 -18.94 0.44
N ARG A 346 16.61 -19.62 0.30
CA ARG A 346 16.08 -20.55 1.30
C ARG A 346 15.75 -21.86 0.60
N TRP A 347 16.05 -22.96 1.22
CA TRP A 347 15.51 -24.24 0.81
C TRP A 347 14.03 -24.31 1.17
N ALA A 348 13.23 -24.87 0.30
CA ALA A 348 11.81 -25.09 0.53
C ALA A 348 11.41 -26.49 0.06
N VAL A 349 10.64 -27.17 0.90
CA VAL A 349 10.01 -28.45 0.56
C VAL A 349 8.55 -28.35 0.90
N SER A 350 7.66 -28.71 -0.03
CA SER A 350 6.21 -28.64 0.20
C SER A 350 5.49 -29.86 -0.34
N GLY A 351 4.38 -30.21 0.33
CA GLY A 351 3.43 -31.21 -0.10
C GLY A 351 2.03 -30.61 -0.11
N LEU A 352 1.22 -30.95 -1.09
CA LEU A 352 -0.18 -30.55 -1.25
C LEU A 352 -1.02 -31.77 -1.66
N LEU A 353 -2.10 -31.97 -0.92
CA LEU A 353 -3.17 -32.90 -1.30
C LEU A 353 -4.42 -32.04 -1.56
N GLN A 354 -5.06 -32.26 -2.70
CA GLN A 354 -6.18 -31.44 -3.12
C GLN A 354 -7.21 -32.27 -3.86
N ASN A 355 -8.49 -32.01 -3.54
CA ASN A 355 -9.61 -32.46 -4.34
C ASN A 355 -10.36 -31.24 -4.84
N GLN A 356 -10.54 -31.13 -6.17
CA GLN A 356 -11.15 -29.96 -6.79
C GLN A 356 -11.91 -30.30 -8.07
N LEU A 357 -12.94 -29.50 -8.35
CA LEU A 357 -13.65 -29.56 -9.62
C LEU A 357 -12.88 -28.77 -10.68
N LEU A 358 -12.41 -29.44 -11.74
CA LEU A 358 -11.72 -28.84 -12.89
C LEU A 358 -12.55 -29.03 -14.17
N GLY A 359 -13.21 -27.96 -14.65
CA GLY A 359 -14.23 -28.06 -15.64
C GLY A 359 -15.42 -28.86 -15.08
N THR A 360 -15.75 -30.00 -15.68
CA THR A 360 -16.80 -30.92 -15.22
C THR A 360 -16.26 -32.17 -14.55
N ARG A 361 -14.95 -32.24 -14.24
CA ARG A 361 -14.30 -33.43 -13.67
C ARG A 361 -13.88 -33.20 -12.22
N ASP A 362 -14.16 -34.18 -11.38
CA ASP A 362 -13.60 -34.23 -10.03
C ASP A 362 -12.15 -34.75 -10.11
N VAL A 363 -11.22 -33.96 -9.57
CA VAL A 363 -9.78 -34.22 -9.63
C VAL A 363 -9.19 -34.28 -8.24
N THR A 364 -8.70 -35.46 -7.86
CA THR A 364 -7.87 -35.64 -6.68
C THR A 364 -6.40 -35.59 -7.06
N SER A 365 -5.65 -34.70 -6.46
CA SER A 365 -4.24 -34.47 -6.81
C SER A 365 -3.29 -34.48 -5.63
N GLN A 366 -2.07 -34.91 -5.90
CA GLN A 366 -0.94 -34.90 -4.99
C GLN A 366 0.20 -34.15 -5.67
N GLN A 367 0.81 -33.21 -4.96
CA GLN A 367 1.93 -32.44 -5.46
C GLN A 367 3.03 -32.41 -4.40
N LEU A 368 4.26 -32.72 -4.81
CA LEU A 368 5.45 -32.55 -3.99
C LEU A 368 6.41 -31.60 -4.71
N ARG A 369 6.94 -30.65 -3.97
CA ARG A 369 7.95 -29.71 -4.49
C ARG A 369 9.16 -29.67 -3.57
N GLY A 370 10.34 -29.56 -4.15
CA GLY A 370 11.58 -29.34 -3.42
C GLY A 370 12.51 -28.42 -4.21
N GLY A 371 13.06 -27.40 -3.56
CA GLY A 371 13.89 -26.45 -4.27
C GLY A 371 14.41 -25.30 -3.43
N ARG A 372 14.78 -24.22 -4.10
CA ARG A 372 15.28 -23.00 -3.48
C ARG A 372 14.44 -21.80 -3.89
N LYS A 373 14.13 -20.93 -2.95
CA LYS A 373 13.39 -19.67 -3.19
C LYS A 373 14.16 -18.48 -2.63
N GLN A 374 14.05 -17.36 -3.33
CA GLN A 374 14.59 -16.06 -2.92
C GLN A 374 13.50 -15.03 -3.05
N SER A 375 13.28 -14.21 -2.03
CA SER A 375 12.32 -13.13 -2.05
C SER A 375 12.98 -11.84 -1.61
N ASN A 376 12.83 -10.81 -2.43
CA ASN A 376 13.22 -9.44 -2.13
C ASN A 376 11.98 -8.56 -2.18
N GLN A 377 12.12 -7.26 -1.83
CA GLN A 377 10.99 -6.32 -1.86
C GLN A 377 10.28 -6.25 -3.23
N ARG A 378 11.02 -6.44 -4.33
CA ARG A 378 10.51 -6.29 -5.71
C ARG A 378 10.52 -7.58 -6.52
N ILE A 379 11.37 -8.56 -6.17
CA ILE A 379 11.61 -9.73 -7.01
C ILE A 379 11.55 -11.00 -6.16
N ASP A 380 10.71 -11.95 -6.57
CA ASP A 380 10.72 -13.32 -6.08
C ASP A 380 11.27 -14.23 -7.15
N ARG A 381 12.06 -15.22 -6.75
CA ARG A 381 12.60 -16.27 -7.61
C ARG A 381 12.39 -17.62 -6.94
N ASN A 382 12.04 -18.63 -7.72
CA ASN A 382 11.84 -19.98 -7.22
C ASN A 382 12.36 -20.99 -8.24
N LEU A 383 13.29 -21.83 -7.83
CA LEU A 383 13.85 -22.94 -8.62
C LEU A 383 13.49 -24.23 -7.91
N TYR A 384 12.74 -25.13 -8.54
CA TYR A 384 12.22 -26.32 -7.87
C TYR A 384 11.98 -27.49 -8.82
N LEU A 385 12.11 -28.68 -8.25
CA LEU A 385 11.59 -29.92 -8.81
C LEU A 385 10.18 -30.14 -8.32
N GLN A 386 9.31 -30.65 -9.18
CA GLN A 386 7.90 -30.90 -8.86
C GLN A 386 7.49 -32.27 -9.37
N TYR A 387 6.90 -33.05 -8.48
CA TYR A 387 6.16 -34.26 -8.80
C TYR A 387 4.67 -33.96 -8.66
N ASP A 388 3.90 -34.35 -9.68
CA ASP A 388 2.43 -34.26 -9.71
C ASP A 388 1.83 -35.62 -10.01
N ARG A 389 0.78 -35.96 -9.26
CA ARG A 389 -0.14 -37.05 -9.55
C ARG A 389 -1.55 -36.49 -9.52
N ALA A 390 -2.32 -36.69 -10.57
CA ALA A 390 -3.73 -36.35 -10.61
C ALA A 390 -4.55 -37.55 -11.05
N GLU A 391 -5.64 -37.77 -10.35
CA GLU A 391 -6.66 -38.78 -10.60
C GLU A 391 -7.95 -38.02 -10.94
N SER A 392 -8.39 -38.14 -12.17
CA SER A 392 -9.58 -37.46 -12.71
C SER A 392 -10.68 -38.48 -12.92
N VAL A 393 -11.83 -38.23 -12.30
CA VAL A 393 -13.03 -39.06 -12.47
C VAL A 393 -14.04 -38.24 -13.26
N ASP A 394 -14.56 -38.84 -14.33
CA ASP A 394 -15.65 -38.27 -15.09
C ASP A 394 -17.00 -38.62 -14.43
N THR A 395 -17.95 -37.70 -14.47
CA THR A 395 -19.28 -37.91 -13.89
C THR A 395 -20.01 -39.10 -14.46
N ASP A 396 -19.70 -39.46 -15.73
CA ASP A 396 -20.38 -40.52 -16.48
C ASP A 396 -19.59 -41.83 -16.56
N THR A 397 -18.31 -41.85 -16.15
CA THR A 397 -17.47 -43.05 -16.17
C THR A 397 -16.88 -43.34 -14.78
N THR A 398 -17.01 -44.57 -14.32
CA THR A 398 -16.50 -45.00 -12.99
C THR A 398 -15.01 -45.30 -12.98
N GLN A 399 -14.30 -45.21 -14.11
CA GLN A 399 -12.88 -45.52 -14.17
C GLN A 399 -12.02 -44.23 -14.07
N PRO A 400 -11.18 -44.10 -13.04
CA PRO A 400 -10.29 -42.94 -12.90
C PRO A 400 -9.18 -42.94 -13.94
N VAL A 401 -8.92 -41.80 -14.53
CA VAL A 401 -7.72 -41.54 -15.35
C VAL A 401 -6.62 -40.99 -14.45
N ILE A 402 -5.55 -41.76 -14.27
CA ILE A 402 -4.40 -41.35 -13.45
C ILE A 402 -3.27 -40.87 -14.37
N ALA A 403 -2.78 -39.66 -14.11
CA ALA A 403 -1.63 -39.12 -14.79
C ALA A 403 -0.58 -38.65 -13.76
N GLN A 404 0.70 -38.84 -14.09
CA GLN A 404 1.81 -38.46 -13.23
C GLN A 404 2.89 -37.75 -14.04
N SER A 405 3.59 -36.81 -13.45
CA SER A 405 4.70 -36.12 -14.07
C SER A 405 5.78 -35.69 -13.08
N LEU A 406 7.00 -35.56 -13.58
CA LEU A 406 8.12 -34.96 -12.88
C LEU A 406 8.67 -33.82 -13.73
N SER A 407 8.85 -32.63 -13.15
CA SER A 407 9.34 -31.46 -13.86
C SER A 407 10.34 -30.66 -13.04
N ALA A 408 11.26 -29.96 -13.73
CA ALA A 408 12.11 -28.93 -13.18
C ALA A 408 11.61 -27.57 -13.64
N ASN A 409 11.43 -26.64 -12.71
CA ASN A 409 10.75 -25.38 -12.96
C ASN A 409 11.55 -24.21 -12.41
N TYR A 410 11.53 -23.10 -13.14
CA TYR A 410 11.98 -21.80 -12.68
C TYR A 410 10.83 -20.80 -12.77
N ALA A 411 10.52 -20.18 -11.66
CA ALA A 411 9.50 -19.15 -11.59
C ALA A 411 10.08 -17.84 -11.02
N PHE A 412 9.64 -16.71 -11.57
CA PHE A 412 9.95 -15.42 -11.00
C PHE A 412 8.73 -14.51 -11.03
N ALA A 413 8.72 -13.52 -10.13
CA ALA A 413 7.75 -12.44 -10.13
C ALA A 413 8.44 -11.13 -9.78
N VAL A 414 8.12 -10.06 -10.52
CA VAL A 414 8.59 -8.70 -10.24
C VAL A 414 7.40 -7.79 -9.97
N ARG A 415 7.57 -6.81 -9.07
CA ARG A 415 6.50 -5.89 -8.63
C ARG A 415 7.05 -4.47 -8.52
N TYR A 416 6.42 -3.55 -9.26
CA TYR A 416 6.72 -2.12 -9.27
C TYR A 416 5.44 -1.33 -9.08
N TYR A 417 4.84 -1.45 -7.88
CA TYR A 417 3.65 -0.70 -7.49
C TYR A 417 4.04 0.48 -6.60
N ASP A 418 3.27 1.56 -6.68
CA ASP A 418 3.41 2.76 -5.85
C ASP A 418 3.08 2.47 -4.38
N THR A 419 1.93 1.86 -4.11
CA THR A 419 1.43 1.53 -2.78
C THR A 419 0.77 0.16 -2.74
N LEU A 420 0.90 -0.56 -1.63
CA LEU A 420 0.19 -1.81 -1.38
C LEU A 420 -0.64 -1.67 -0.10
N PRO A 421 -1.78 -2.31 0.03
CA PRO A 421 -2.39 -3.31 -0.87
C PRO A 421 -3.26 -2.74 -2.01
N PHE A 422 -3.45 -1.43 -2.12
CA PHE A 422 -4.32 -0.78 -3.11
C PHE A 422 -3.51 0.12 -4.04
N PRO A 423 -2.83 -0.44 -5.06
CA PRO A 423 -2.00 0.35 -5.96
C PRO A 423 -2.84 1.29 -6.82
N SER A 424 -2.35 2.52 -7.01
CA SER A 424 -2.92 3.48 -7.95
C SER A 424 -2.18 3.51 -9.28
N SER A 425 -0.90 3.11 -9.28
CA SER A 425 -0.06 3.03 -10.47
C SER A 425 1.00 1.94 -10.34
N GLY A 426 1.54 1.52 -11.47
CA GLY A 426 2.62 0.54 -11.51
C GLY A 426 2.21 -0.78 -12.14
N TRP A 427 3.10 -1.75 -12.10
CA TRP A 427 2.88 -3.06 -12.73
C TRP A 427 3.61 -4.18 -12.00
N GLY A 428 3.12 -5.40 -12.21
CA GLY A 428 3.75 -6.64 -11.82
C GLY A 428 3.77 -7.63 -12.98
N TRP A 429 4.81 -8.44 -13.03
CA TRP A 429 4.97 -9.50 -14.02
C TRP A 429 5.54 -10.74 -13.36
N GLY A 430 4.92 -11.90 -13.64
CA GLY A 430 5.40 -13.19 -13.22
C GLY A 430 5.45 -14.16 -14.40
N ALA A 431 6.48 -14.99 -14.42
CA ALA A 431 6.58 -16.07 -15.38
C ALA A 431 7.13 -17.34 -14.72
N GLU A 432 6.70 -18.47 -15.25
CA GLU A 432 7.13 -19.81 -14.88
C GLU A 432 7.45 -20.59 -16.15
N VAL A 433 8.63 -21.16 -16.21
CA VAL A 433 9.08 -22.07 -17.26
C VAL A 433 9.52 -23.37 -16.62
N GLY A 434 9.03 -24.48 -17.13
CA GLY A 434 9.38 -25.81 -16.67
C GLY A 434 9.51 -26.81 -17.79
N GLY A 435 10.41 -27.76 -17.61
CA GLY A 435 10.56 -28.92 -18.48
C GLY A 435 10.43 -30.20 -17.68
N GLY A 436 9.79 -31.19 -18.22
CA GLY A 436 9.56 -32.44 -17.51
C GLY A 436 9.17 -33.61 -18.40
N THR A 437 8.83 -34.69 -17.73
CA THR A 437 8.37 -35.93 -18.36
C THR A 437 7.18 -36.50 -17.60
N THR A 438 6.27 -37.13 -18.32
CA THR A 438 5.24 -37.97 -17.72
C THR A 438 5.89 -39.23 -17.14
N LEU A 439 5.27 -39.79 -16.11
CA LEU A 439 5.69 -41.03 -15.47
C LEU A 439 4.67 -42.12 -15.82
N GLY A 440 5.14 -43.27 -16.26
CA GLY A 440 4.29 -44.40 -16.66
C GLY A 440 5.01 -45.32 -17.64
N SER A 441 4.27 -46.20 -18.35
CA SER A 441 4.85 -47.18 -19.26
C SER A 441 5.49 -46.56 -20.52
N ALA A 442 5.07 -45.35 -20.91
CA ALA A 442 5.60 -44.62 -22.08
C ALA A 442 5.86 -43.15 -21.70
N PRO A 443 7.00 -42.84 -21.05
CA PRO A 443 7.34 -41.47 -20.67
C PRO A 443 7.42 -40.51 -21.87
N GLN A 444 6.82 -39.32 -21.75
CA GLN A 444 6.80 -38.30 -22.79
C GLN A 444 7.24 -36.97 -22.23
N ALA A 445 8.16 -36.32 -22.92
CA ALA A 445 8.65 -35.01 -22.52
C ALA A 445 7.64 -33.90 -22.81
N PHE A 446 7.63 -32.88 -21.95
CA PHE A 446 6.85 -31.67 -22.14
C PHE A 446 7.61 -30.44 -21.63
N THR A 447 7.24 -29.28 -22.16
CA THR A 447 7.66 -27.98 -21.65
C THR A 447 6.41 -27.18 -21.31
N ARG A 448 6.37 -26.58 -20.11
CA ARG A 448 5.28 -25.74 -19.64
C ARG A 448 5.75 -24.31 -19.48
N LEU A 449 5.01 -23.38 -20.04
CA LEU A 449 5.21 -21.94 -19.94
C LEU A 449 3.94 -21.32 -19.36
N LEU A 450 4.09 -20.42 -18.40
CA LEU A 450 2.98 -19.63 -17.87
C LEU A 450 3.50 -18.23 -17.58
N THR A 451 2.81 -17.21 -18.06
CA THR A 451 3.10 -15.82 -17.74
C THR A 451 1.84 -15.10 -17.29
N ARG A 452 2.01 -14.16 -16.36
CA ARG A 452 0.94 -13.30 -15.84
C ARG A 452 1.47 -11.89 -15.71
N TRP A 453 0.67 -10.94 -16.14
CA TRP A 453 0.95 -9.53 -16.03
C TRP A 453 -0.23 -8.80 -15.41
N GLN A 454 0.03 -7.80 -14.59
CA GLN A 454 -0.96 -6.90 -14.02
C GLN A 454 -0.41 -5.49 -14.01
N GLY A 455 -1.23 -4.50 -14.38
CA GLY A 455 -0.84 -3.10 -14.40
C GLY A 455 -1.96 -2.18 -13.92
N PHE A 456 -1.57 -1.05 -13.35
CA PHE A 456 -2.46 0.04 -12.96
C PHE A 456 -1.96 1.33 -13.59
N LEU A 457 -2.86 2.07 -14.23
CA LEU A 457 -2.58 3.35 -14.86
C LEU A 457 -3.56 4.40 -14.32
N GLY A 458 -3.04 5.37 -13.58
CA GLY A 458 -3.82 6.53 -13.15
C GLY A 458 -4.20 7.40 -14.36
N LEU A 459 -5.45 7.84 -14.41
CA LEU A 459 -6.00 8.57 -15.57
C LEU A 459 -6.10 10.08 -15.35
N ASP A 460 -5.82 10.61 -14.15
CA ASP A 460 -6.00 12.03 -13.87
C ASP A 460 -4.81 12.88 -14.31
N HIS A 461 -5.15 13.96 -15.01
CA HIS A 461 -4.22 14.98 -15.49
C HIS A 461 -4.41 16.23 -14.63
N GLY A 462 -3.44 16.52 -13.76
CA GLY A 462 -3.26 17.83 -13.13
C GLY A 462 -4.09 18.11 -11.88
N GLY A 463 -3.45 18.13 -10.73
CA GLY A 463 -3.90 18.81 -9.52
C GLY A 463 -4.77 18.05 -8.52
N SER A 464 -5.23 16.85 -8.83
CA SER A 464 -5.93 16.02 -7.85
C SER A 464 -4.96 15.19 -7.01
N THR A 465 -5.26 15.03 -5.72
CA THR A 465 -4.50 14.11 -4.87
C THR A 465 -4.62 12.69 -5.44
N GLN A 466 -3.53 11.92 -5.40
CA GLN A 466 -3.42 10.55 -5.95
C GLN A 466 -4.57 9.61 -5.50
N ALA A 467 -5.17 9.88 -4.35
CA ALA A 467 -6.30 9.12 -3.80
C ALA A 467 -7.65 9.39 -4.49
N SER A 468 -7.79 10.48 -5.27
CA SER A 468 -9.04 10.86 -5.96
C SER A 468 -9.06 10.52 -7.44
N ALA A 469 -7.98 9.93 -7.96
CA ALA A 469 -7.79 9.63 -9.36
C ALA A 469 -8.55 8.38 -9.81
N SER A 470 -9.22 8.43 -10.96
CA SER A 470 -9.67 7.22 -11.65
C SER A 470 -8.46 6.48 -12.24
N ARG A 471 -8.57 5.16 -12.39
CA ARG A 471 -7.49 4.33 -12.90
C ARG A 471 -7.98 3.22 -13.81
N LEU A 472 -7.11 2.77 -14.70
CA LEU A 472 -7.27 1.51 -15.42
C LEU A 472 -6.50 0.42 -14.67
N ALA A 473 -7.19 -0.66 -14.34
CA ALA A 473 -6.59 -1.90 -13.88
C ALA A 473 -6.62 -2.91 -15.04
N MET A 474 -5.47 -3.45 -15.36
CA MET A 474 -5.30 -4.37 -16.49
C MET A 474 -4.63 -5.65 -16.01
N ARG A 475 -5.04 -6.78 -16.53
CA ARG A 475 -4.41 -8.08 -16.27
C ARG A 475 -4.39 -8.92 -17.54
N ALA A 476 -3.34 -9.69 -17.69
CA ALA A 476 -3.19 -10.64 -18.79
C ALA A 476 -2.50 -11.92 -18.30
N SER A 477 -2.90 -13.06 -18.84
CA SER A 477 -2.22 -14.32 -18.61
C SER A 477 -2.13 -15.11 -19.91
N ALA A 478 -0.99 -15.76 -20.11
CA ALA A 478 -0.79 -16.67 -21.24
C ALA A 478 -0.08 -17.93 -20.75
N GLY A 479 -0.52 -19.07 -21.23
CA GLY A 479 0.04 -20.37 -20.90
C GLY A 479 0.19 -21.27 -22.14
N ALA A 480 1.24 -22.07 -22.17
CA ALA A 480 1.47 -23.03 -23.23
C ALA A 480 2.11 -24.30 -22.66
N ILE A 481 1.63 -25.46 -23.15
CA ILE A 481 2.30 -26.74 -22.94
C ILE A 481 2.68 -27.30 -24.30
N ILE A 482 3.99 -27.39 -24.52
CA ILE A 482 4.59 -27.94 -25.74
C ILE A 482 4.93 -29.39 -25.45
N ALA A 483 4.21 -30.29 -26.14
CA ALA A 483 4.36 -31.72 -25.99
C ALA A 483 3.82 -32.44 -27.24
N LYS A 484 4.09 -33.73 -27.38
CA LYS A 484 3.48 -34.58 -28.42
C LYS A 484 1.97 -34.63 -28.24
N ASP A 485 1.25 -34.83 -29.34
CA ASP A 485 -0.20 -35.05 -29.27
C ASP A 485 -0.50 -36.37 -28.54
N GLY A 486 -1.61 -36.38 -27.78
CA GLY A 486 -2.02 -37.56 -27.01
C GLY A 486 -1.25 -37.77 -25.70
N ILE A 487 -0.37 -36.82 -25.28
CA ILE A 487 0.31 -36.90 -23.98
C ILE A 487 -0.70 -36.92 -22.83
N SER A 488 -0.52 -37.82 -21.89
CA SER A 488 -1.33 -37.90 -20.67
C SER A 488 -0.64 -37.11 -19.54
N LEU A 489 -0.99 -35.84 -19.39
CA LEU A 489 -0.50 -34.98 -18.34
C LEU A 489 -1.50 -34.91 -17.15
N PRO A 490 -1.02 -34.74 -15.92
CA PRO A 490 -1.89 -34.40 -14.83
C PRO A 490 -2.73 -33.17 -15.16
N SER A 491 -4.06 -33.23 -14.95
CA SER A 491 -4.97 -32.12 -15.24
C SER A 491 -4.62 -30.83 -14.49
N THR A 492 -3.90 -30.94 -13.37
CA THR A 492 -3.35 -29.82 -12.60
C THR A 492 -2.22 -29.05 -13.32
N GLN A 493 -1.60 -29.65 -14.34
CA GLN A 493 -0.59 -28.99 -15.18
C GLN A 493 -1.21 -28.20 -16.34
N LEU A 494 -2.41 -28.57 -16.75
CA LEU A 494 -3.17 -27.98 -17.85
C LEU A 494 -3.88 -26.69 -17.43
N PHE A 495 -4.53 -26.01 -18.37
CA PHE A 495 -5.13 -24.71 -18.16
C PHE A 495 -6.66 -24.73 -18.30
N LEU A 496 -7.32 -23.94 -17.47
CA LEU A 496 -8.73 -23.57 -17.53
C LEU A 496 -8.89 -22.06 -17.29
N ALA A 497 -9.99 -21.50 -17.73
CA ALA A 497 -10.39 -20.13 -17.49
C ALA A 497 -11.88 -20.04 -17.14
N GLY A 498 -12.38 -18.85 -16.85
CA GLY A 498 -13.73 -18.56 -16.35
C GLY A 498 -13.73 -18.25 -14.86
N GLY A 499 -14.72 -17.47 -14.43
CA GLY A 499 -14.90 -17.05 -13.04
C GLY A 499 -14.29 -15.69 -12.70
N ASP A 500 -14.38 -15.34 -11.42
CA ASP A 500 -14.07 -14.02 -10.86
C ASP A 500 -12.65 -13.51 -11.20
N ASN A 501 -11.69 -14.43 -11.31
CA ASN A 501 -10.27 -14.11 -11.46
C ASN A 501 -9.76 -14.16 -12.92
N SER A 502 -10.60 -14.55 -13.88
CA SER A 502 -10.18 -14.64 -15.28
C SER A 502 -11.18 -13.98 -16.24
N VAL A 503 -12.31 -14.63 -16.54
CA VAL A 503 -13.35 -14.12 -17.46
C VAL A 503 -14.68 -14.13 -16.71
N ARG A 504 -15.12 -12.97 -16.23
CA ARG A 504 -16.42 -12.81 -15.58
C ARG A 504 -17.54 -12.94 -16.60
N GLY A 505 -18.73 -13.39 -16.16
CA GLY A 505 -19.85 -13.79 -17.03
C GLY A 505 -19.87 -15.29 -17.34
N TYR A 506 -18.76 -16.00 -17.08
CA TYR A 506 -18.62 -17.46 -17.14
C TYR A 506 -18.37 -18.02 -15.74
N GLY A 507 -18.74 -19.27 -15.50
CA GLY A 507 -18.47 -19.93 -14.23
C GLY A 507 -17.00 -20.26 -14.02
N LEU A 508 -16.66 -20.63 -12.80
CA LEU A 508 -15.32 -21.07 -12.45
C LEU A 508 -14.92 -22.27 -13.30
N ASN A 509 -13.82 -22.18 -14.04
CA ASN A 509 -13.32 -23.24 -14.92
C ASN A 509 -14.26 -23.65 -16.09
N ASP A 510 -15.23 -22.81 -16.45
CA ASP A 510 -16.17 -23.11 -17.54
C ASP A 510 -15.58 -22.87 -18.95
N ILE A 511 -14.39 -22.28 -19.05
CA ILE A 511 -13.69 -22.06 -20.31
C ILE A 511 -12.55 -23.06 -20.42
N GLY A 512 -12.74 -24.09 -21.22
CA GLY A 512 -11.83 -25.19 -21.45
C GLY A 512 -12.03 -25.80 -22.83
N VAL A 513 -11.48 -26.99 -23.06
CA VAL A 513 -11.69 -27.80 -24.23
C VAL A 513 -12.97 -28.60 -24.04
N THR A 514 -13.98 -28.36 -24.89
CA THR A 514 -15.24 -29.09 -24.85
C THR A 514 -15.10 -30.37 -25.71
N LEU A 515 -15.33 -31.51 -25.10
CA LEU A 515 -15.37 -32.81 -25.75
C LEU A 515 -16.72 -33.04 -26.45
N SER A 516 -16.82 -34.13 -27.25
CA SER A 516 -18.04 -34.46 -28.02
C SER A 516 -19.26 -34.77 -27.14
N ASP A 517 -19.05 -35.18 -25.92
CA ASP A 517 -20.06 -35.44 -24.88
C ASP A 517 -20.49 -34.19 -24.08
N GLY A 518 -19.92 -33.00 -24.38
CA GLY A 518 -20.18 -31.77 -23.66
C GLY A 518 -19.31 -31.54 -22.42
N THR A 519 -18.46 -32.49 -22.06
CA THR A 519 -17.53 -32.39 -20.93
C THR A 519 -16.50 -31.29 -21.18
N ILE A 520 -16.27 -30.41 -20.20
CA ILE A 520 -15.25 -29.38 -20.26
C ILE A 520 -13.98 -29.90 -19.55
N THR A 521 -12.88 -29.90 -20.27
CA THR A 521 -11.58 -30.34 -19.80
C THR A 521 -10.52 -29.25 -19.93
N ALA A 522 -9.47 -29.35 -19.13
CA ALA A 522 -8.34 -28.43 -19.20
C ALA A 522 -7.57 -28.61 -20.53
N GLY A 523 -7.09 -27.50 -21.09
CA GLY A 523 -6.37 -27.44 -22.36
C GLY A 523 -4.89 -27.10 -22.21
N ARG A 524 -4.14 -27.22 -23.31
CA ARG A 524 -2.70 -27.01 -23.37
C ARG A 524 -2.31 -25.55 -23.56
N TYR A 525 -3.20 -24.73 -24.10
CA TYR A 525 -2.94 -23.30 -24.36
C TYR A 525 -3.99 -22.44 -23.67
N LEU A 526 -3.55 -21.35 -23.10
CA LEU A 526 -4.36 -20.37 -22.39
C LEU A 526 -4.00 -18.97 -22.86
N ALA A 527 -5.00 -18.13 -23.07
CA ALA A 527 -4.85 -16.69 -23.18
C ALA A 527 -6.02 -16.02 -22.47
N THR A 528 -5.76 -15.12 -21.54
CA THR A 528 -6.78 -14.30 -20.87
C THR A 528 -6.32 -12.86 -20.77
N GLY A 529 -7.26 -11.93 -20.84
CA GLY A 529 -7.03 -10.51 -20.65
C GLY A 529 -8.24 -9.84 -20.01
N SER A 530 -7.99 -8.79 -19.26
CA SER A 530 -9.01 -7.99 -18.60
C SER A 530 -8.58 -6.54 -18.58
N VAL A 531 -9.50 -5.64 -18.88
CA VAL A 531 -9.35 -4.19 -18.69
C VAL A 531 -10.53 -3.72 -17.87
N GLU A 532 -10.22 -3.04 -16.76
CA GLU A 532 -11.20 -2.54 -15.81
C GLU A 532 -10.94 -1.07 -15.54
N TRP A 533 -11.92 -0.20 -15.78
CA TRP A 533 -11.89 1.19 -15.37
C TRP A 533 -12.50 1.31 -13.98
N GLN A 534 -11.71 1.82 -13.04
CA GLN A 534 -12.07 1.99 -11.64
C GLN A 534 -12.17 3.48 -11.33
N ARG A 535 -13.29 3.90 -10.75
CA ARG A 535 -13.54 5.29 -10.36
C ARG A 535 -14.00 5.38 -8.90
N PRO A 536 -13.29 6.15 -8.05
CA PRO A 536 -13.71 6.41 -6.68
C PRO A 536 -15.08 7.07 -6.62
N ILE A 537 -15.93 6.62 -5.70
CA ILE A 537 -17.25 7.22 -5.45
C ILE A 537 -17.10 8.28 -4.36
N ARG A 538 -17.80 9.41 -4.55
CA ARG A 538 -17.85 10.51 -3.58
C ARG A 538 -19.24 10.58 -2.94
N PHE A 539 -19.28 10.70 -1.61
CA PHE A 539 -20.49 11.01 -0.86
C PHE A 539 -20.33 12.39 -0.23
N ASN A 540 -21.28 13.28 -0.49
CA ASN A 540 -21.27 14.67 0.00
C ASN A 540 -19.92 15.40 -0.27
N GLY A 541 -19.35 15.20 -1.46
CA GLY A 541 -18.06 15.79 -1.84
C GLY A 541 -16.81 15.07 -1.31
N ASN A 542 -16.93 14.21 -0.30
CA ASN A 542 -15.83 13.46 0.29
C ASN A 542 -15.61 12.11 -0.42
N LEU A 543 -14.34 11.69 -0.51
CA LEU A 543 -14.00 10.35 -1.01
C LEU A 543 -14.54 9.29 -0.07
N SER A 544 -15.14 8.24 -0.63
CA SER A 544 -15.54 7.05 0.10
C SER A 544 -14.58 5.89 -0.17
N ASP A 545 -14.68 4.83 0.63
CA ASP A 545 -13.95 3.58 0.41
C ASP A 545 -14.51 2.74 -0.74
N TRP A 546 -15.50 3.25 -1.46
CA TRP A 546 -16.14 2.59 -2.59
C TRP A 546 -15.61 3.10 -3.92
N GLU A 547 -15.45 2.17 -4.88
CA GLU A 547 -15.10 2.44 -6.27
C GLU A 547 -16.14 1.78 -7.18
N SER A 548 -16.61 2.48 -8.19
CA SER A 548 -17.38 1.89 -9.30
C SER A 548 -16.44 1.37 -10.36
N THR A 549 -16.84 0.28 -11.05
CA THR A 549 -16.02 -0.34 -12.08
C THR A 549 -16.85 -0.67 -13.33
N VAL A 550 -16.20 -0.57 -14.49
CA VAL A 550 -16.70 -1.10 -15.78
C VAL A 550 -15.56 -1.92 -16.36
N PHE A 551 -15.86 -3.10 -16.86
CA PHE A 551 -14.82 -4.01 -17.33
C PHE A 551 -15.19 -4.78 -18.58
N VAL A 552 -14.15 -5.22 -19.27
CA VAL A 552 -14.20 -6.18 -20.37
C VAL A 552 -13.14 -7.25 -20.09
N ASP A 553 -13.57 -8.49 -20.08
CA ASP A 553 -12.72 -9.67 -19.93
C ASP A 553 -12.79 -10.51 -21.19
N ALA A 554 -11.67 -11.11 -21.58
CA ALA A 554 -11.64 -12.06 -22.68
C ALA A 554 -10.73 -13.25 -22.31
N GLY A 555 -11.07 -14.45 -22.75
CA GLY A 555 -10.24 -15.61 -22.50
C GLY A 555 -10.54 -16.79 -23.40
N ALA A 556 -9.50 -17.57 -23.67
CA ALA A 556 -9.59 -18.78 -24.51
C ALA A 556 -8.69 -19.87 -23.93
N VAL A 557 -9.14 -21.11 -24.06
CA VAL A 557 -8.38 -22.31 -23.74
C VAL A 557 -8.58 -23.33 -24.88
N ALA A 558 -7.49 -23.95 -25.35
CA ALA A 558 -7.53 -24.93 -26.43
C ALA A 558 -6.37 -25.94 -26.34
N ASN A 559 -6.42 -27.00 -27.13
CA ASN A 559 -5.31 -27.95 -27.27
C ASN A 559 -4.29 -27.53 -28.34
N LYS A 560 -4.65 -26.62 -29.25
CA LYS A 560 -3.77 -26.06 -30.29
C LYS A 560 -3.94 -24.54 -30.33
N PRO A 561 -2.86 -23.77 -30.65
CA PRO A 561 -2.95 -22.30 -30.72
C PRO A 561 -3.99 -21.82 -31.75
N SER A 562 -4.16 -22.54 -32.88
CA SER A 562 -5.14 -22.22 -33.94
C SER A 562 -6.59 -22.40 -33.52
N GLU A 563 -6.85 -23.13 -32.45
CA GLU A 563 -8.18 -23.42 -31.91
C GLU A 563 -8.61 -22.45 -30.81
N LEU A 564 -7.76 -21.53 -30.42
CA LEU A 564 -8.07 -20.51 -29.41
C LEU A 564 -9.19 -19.60 -29.92
N LYS A 565 -10.37 -19.72 -29.34
CA LYS A 565 -11.54 -18.87 -29.60
C LYS A 565 -11.86 -18.07 -28.34
N PRO A 566 -11.62 -16.74 -28.35
CA PRO A 566 -11.86 -15.92 -27.17
C PRO A 566 -13.35 -15.85 -26.84
N LYS A 567 -13.67 -16.12 -25.59
CA LYS A 567 -14.98 -15.89 -24.98
C LYS A 567 -14.90 -14.56 -24.22
N VAL A 568 -15.92 -13.72 -24.38
CA VAL A 568 -15.92 -12.35 -23.89
C VAL A 568 -16.97 -12.18 -22.81
N GLY A 569 -16.58 -11.50 -21.73
CA GLY A 569 -17.47 -11.05 -20.67
C GLY A 569 -17.37 -9.54 -20.49
N VAL A 570 -18.50 -8.86 -20.33
CA VAL A 570 -18.57 -7.42 -20.09
C VAL A 570 -19.41 -7.18 -18.86
N GLY A 571 -19.10 -6.13 -18.10
CA GLY A 571 -19.89 -5.88 -16.90
C GLY A 571 -19.55 -4.60 -16.18
N ILE A 572 -20.29 -4.41 -15.10
CA ILE A 572 -20.13 -3.30 -14.15
C ILE A 572 -20.01 -3.88 -12.75
N GLY A 573 -19.40 -3.13 -11.85
CA GLY A 573 -19.26 -3.58 -10.48
C GLY A 573 -18.92 -2.50 -9.50
N ALA A 574 -18.75 -2.94 -8.24
CA ALA A 574 -18.32 -2.11 -7.14
C ALA A 574 -17.18 -2.79 -6.37
N ARG A 575 -16.28 -1.98 -5.87
CA ARG A 575 -15.16 -2.38 -5.01
C ARG A 575 -15.27 -1.63 -3.70
N TRP A 576 -15.16 -2.33 -2.60
CA TRP A 576 -15.12 -1.71 -1.28
C TRP A 576 -13.79 -2.04 -0.59
N LYS A 577 -13.07 -1.00 -0.20
CA LYS A 577 -11.82 -1.08 0.56
C LYS A 577 -12.14 -1.25 2.06
N SER A 578 -12.69 -2.41 2.43
CA SER A 578 -13.12 -2.64 3.80
C SER A 578 -11.94 -2.89 4.75
N PRO A 579 -12.10 -2.61 6.07
CA PRO A 579 -11.08 -2.92 7.08
C PRO A 579 -10.77 -4.41 7.21
N VAL A 580 -11.70 -5.30 6.79
CA VAL A 580 -11.55 -6.76 6.86
C VAL A 580 -11.06 -7.39 5.56
N GLY A 581 -10.88 -6.58 4.51
CA GLY A 581 -10.42 -7.01 3.19
C GLY A 581 -11.27 -6.45 2.05
N PRO A 582 -10.77 -6.51 0.81
CA PRO A 582 -11.50 -6.00 -0.34
C PRO A 582 -12.75 -6.84 -0.60
N LEU A 583 -13.89 -6.17 -0.77
CA LEU A 583 -15.11 -6.76 -1.28
C LEU A 583 -15.28 -6.36 -2.75
N GLN A 584 -15.57 -7.34 -3.60
CA GLN A 584 -15.87 -7.14 -5.03
C GLN A 584 -17.27 -7.66 -5.31
N ILE A 585 -18.05 -6.88 -6.01
CA ILE A 585 -19.39 -7.25 -6.50
C ILE A 585 -19.49 -6.83 -7.95
N ASP A 586 -19.65 -7.79 -8.86
CA ASP A 586 -19.71 -7.55 -10.29
C ASP A 586 -20.95 -8.21 -10.90
N LEU A 587 -21.66 -7.47 -11.74
CA LEU A 587 -22.67 -8.03 -12.64
C LEU A 587 -22.07 -8.11 -14.03
N ALA A 588 -21.85 -9.32 -14.51
CA ALA A 588 -21.20 -9.62 -15.78
C ALA A 588 -22.16 -10.31 -16.75
N TYR A 589 -22.05 -9.99 -18.03
CA TYR A 589 -22.75 -10.64 -19.12
C TYR A 589 -21.75 -11.44 -19.96
N GLY A 590 -21.95 -12.76 -20.03
CA GLY A 590 -21.17 -13.64 -20.90
C GLY A 590 -21.74 -13.60 -22.31
N VAL A 591 -20.99 -13.06 -23.27
CA VAL A 591 -21.48 -12.79 -24.64
C VAL A 591 -21.88 -14.08 -25.35
N ASP A 592 -21.06 -15.12 -25.26
CA ASP A 592 -21.34 -16.40 -25.96
C ASP A 592 -22.46 -17.21 -25.29
N VAL A 593 -22.53 -17.15 -23.95
CA VAL A 593 -23.56 -17.88 -23.18
C VAL A 593 -24.85 -17.10 -23.04
N GLN A 594 -24.86 -15.80 -23.41
CA GLN A 594 -26.01 -14.90 -23.40
C GLN A 594 -26.71 -14.86 -22.03
N ARG A 595 -25.93 -14.85 -20.93
CA ARG A 595 -26.44 -14.88 -19.56
C ARG A 595 -25.75 -13.87 -18.69
N PHE A 596 -26.51 -13.26 -17.78
CA PHE A 596 -25.95 -12.49 -16.68
C PHE A 596 -25.51 -13.40 -15.55
N ARG A 597 -24.39 -13.03 -14.92
CA ARG A 597 -23.86 -13.70 -13.75
C ARG A 597 -23.42 -12.67 -12.73
N LEU A 598 -23.83 -12.88 -11.48
CA LEU A 598 -23.34 -12.12 -10.36
C LEU A 598 -22.05 -12.76 -9.87
N HIS A 599 -20.99 -11.98 -9.79
CA HIS A 599 -19.72 -12.37 -9.20
C HIS A 599 -19.51 -11.57 -7.90
N MET A 600 -19.30 -12.27 -6.80
CA MET A 600 -19.01 -11.67 -5.50
C MET A 600 -17.82 -12.38 -4.90
N ASN A 601 -16.83 -11.62 -4.46
CA ASN A 601 -15.66 -12.12 -3.78
C ASN A 601 -15.37 -11.26 -2.56
N LEU A 602 -15.33 -11.92 -1.40
CA LEU A 602 -14.96 -11.32 -0.13
C LEU A 602 -13.68 -11.98 0.36
N GLY A 603 -12.63 -11.20 0.58
CA GLY A 603 -11.36 -11.64 1.11
C GLY A 603 -10.17 -11.32 0.22
N PHE A 604 -8.97 -11.57 0.73
CA PHE A 604 -7.74 -11.43 -0.02
C PHE A 604 -7.56 -12.67 -0.93
N THR A 605 -7.50 -12.46 -2.23
CA THR A 605 -7.01 -13.43 -3.21
C THR A 605 -5.61 -13.01 -3.63
N PHE A 606 -4.58 -13.69 -3.11
CA PHE A 606 -3.20 -13.57 -3.56
C PHE A 606 -2.79 -14.78 -4.37
#